data_fb5053f7a21dd10c5852d36c807331b2
#
_entry.id   fb5053f7a21dd10c5852d36c807331b2
#
_cell.length_a   1.000
_cell.length_b   1.000
_cell.length_c   1.000
_cell.angle_alpha   90.00
_cell.angle_beta   90.00
_cell.angle_gamma   90.00
#
_symmetry.space_group_name_H-M   'P 1'
#
loop_
_entity.id
_entity.type
_entity.pdbx_description
1 polymer ?
#
loop_
_entity_poly.entity_id
_entity_poly.type
_entity_poly.pdbx_seq_one_letter_code
_entity_poly.pdbx_strand_id
1 'polypeptide(L)'
;MPEKCIRYVQSKAEADYVPNLSSLADDGFELVVAAGYLFEDAMKEVSGKYPDTKFFVIDTVVPGDNVESGMFAAEQSSYLVGIAAAMQAKAAGGDTVGFVGGM
;
A
#
# COMPACT_ATOMS: atom_id res chain seq x y z
N MET A 1 6.41 -4.25 -22.59
CA MET A 1 5.72 -2.94 -22.52
C MET A 1 6.77 -1.84 -22.69
N PRO A 2 6.62 -0.90 -23.62
CA PRO A 2 7.60 0.20 -23.78
C PRO A 2 7.65 1.07 -22.51
N GLU A 3 8.83 1.57 -22.12
CA GLU A 3 9.00 2.49 -20.96
C GLU A 3 8.08 3.70 -21.00
N LYS A 4 7.69 4.14 -22.20
CA LYS A 4 6.75 5.27 -22.39
C LYS A 4 5.33 5.01 -21.86
N CYS A 5 4.97 3.75 -21.60
CA CYS A 5 3.67 3.35 -21.08
C CYS A 5 3.66 3.23 -19.54
N ILE A 6 4.80 3.47 -18.91
CA ILE A 6 4.93 3.37 -17.44
C ILE A 6 5.39 4.73 -16.92
N ARG A 7 4.69 5.22 -15.89
CA ARG A 7 5.07 6.42 -15.17
C ARG A 7 5.12 6.13 -13.67
N TYR A 8 6.15 6.60 -13.03
CA TYR A 8 6.32 6.54 -11.59
C TYR A 8 6.22 7.94 -10.99
N VAL A 9 5.43 8.10 -9.93
CA VAL A 9 5.28 9.35 -9.19
C VAL A 9 5.49 9.07 -7.71
N GLN A 10 6.39 9.81 -7.08
CA GLN A 10 6.67 9.71 -5.66
C GLN A 10 5.95 10.81 -4.90
N SER A 11 5.11 10.43 -3.94
CA SER A 11 4.52 11.34 -2.97
C SER A 11 5.48 11.55 -1.80
N LYS A 12 5.65 12.79 -1.36
CA LYS A 12 6.51 13.16 -0.23
C LYS A 12 5.71 13.40 1.04
N ALA A 13 4.44 13.73 0.90
CA ALA A 13 3.51 13.99 1.99
C ALA A 13 2.11 13.49 1.60
N GLU A 14 1.25 13.31 2.58
CA GLU A 14 -0.13 12.88 2.38
C GLU A 14 -0.92 13.84 1.47
N ALA A 15 -0.64 15.15 1.56
CA ALA A 15 -1.23 16.16 0.69
C ALA A 15 -0.94 15.95 -0.82
N ASP A 16 0.07 15.14 -1.16
CA ASP A 16 0.43 14.84 -2.55
C ASP A 16 -0.39 13.68 -3.13
N TYR A 17 -1.07 12.87 -2.30
CA TYR A 17 -1.71 11.63 -2.75
C TYR A 17 -2.81 11.89 -3.76
N VAL A 18 -3.78 12.72 -3.41
CA VAL A 18 -4.91 13.06 -4.31
C VAL A 18 -4.42 13.73 -5.59
N PRO A 19 -3.56 14.77 -5.56
CA PRO A 19 -3.02 15.39 -6.76
C PRO A 19 -2.26 14.41 -7.67
N ASN A 20 -1.43 13.54 -7.10
CA ASN A 20 -0.65 12.58 -7.88
C ASN A 20 -1.51 11.52 -8.55
N LEU A 21 -2.48 10.94 -7.82
CA LEU A 21 -3.43 9.99 -8.39
C LEU A 21 -4.27 10.62 -9.50
N SER A 22 -4.78 11.83 -9.25
CA SER A 22 -5.59 12.58 -10.23
C SER A 22 -4.78 12.92 -11.49
N SER A 23 -3.53 13.35 -11.33
CA SER A 23 -2.66 13.65 -12.48
C SER A 23 -2.43 12.43 -13.38
N LEU A 24 -2.26 11.24 -12.80
CA LEU A 24 -2.10 10.03 -13.59
C LEU A 24 -3.40 9.68 -14.33
N ALA A 25 -4.55 9.83 -13.71
CA ALA A 25 -5.84 9.60 -14.34
C ALA A 25 -6.12 10.62 -15.44
N ASP A 26 -5.83 11.92 -15.21
CA ASP A 26 -5.97 12.99 -16.20
C ASP A 26 -5.05 12.79 -17.41
N ASP A 27 -3.86 12.24 -17.19
CA ASP A 27 -2.91 11.91 -18.28
C ASP A 27 -3.33 10.67 -19.10
N GLY A 28 -4.47 10.05 -18.77
CA GLY A 28 -5.08 8.96 -19.52
C GLY A 28 -4.49 7.59 -19.26
N PHE A 29 -3.84 7.38 -18.12
CA PHE A 29 -3.40 6.03 -17.73
C PHE A 29 -4.62 5.15 -17.41
N GLU A 30 -4.69 3.99 -18.04
CA GLU A 30 -5.78 3.02 -17.88
C GLU A 30 -5.75 2.33 -16.51
N LEU A 31 -4.56 2.17 -15.93
CA LEU A 31 -4.34 1.58 -14.63
C LEU A 31 -3.41 2.46 -13.78
N VAL A 32 -3.86 2.80 -12.60
CA VAL A 32 -3.09 3.53 -11.58
C VAL A 32 -2.90 2.64 -10.35
N VAL A 33 -1.65 2.43 -9.95
CA VAL A 33 -1.29 1.59 -8.80
C VAL A 33 -0.78 2.46 -7.66
N ALA A 34 -1.32 2.28 -6.47
CA ALA A 34 -0.85 2.91 -5.25
C ALA A 34 -0.40 1.86 -4.22
N ALA A 35 0.76 2.05 -3.62
CA ALA A 35 1.34 1.14 -2.65
C ALA A 35 1.35 1.76 -1.26
N GLY A 36 0.63 1.14 -0.34
CA GLY A 36 0.57 1.50 1.07
C GLY A 36 -0.82 1.91 1.54
N TYR A 37 -1.11 1.59 2.79
CA TYR A 37 -2.42 1.82 3.41
C TYR A 37 -2.80 3.31 3.55
N LEU A 38 -1.82 4.21 3.58
CA LEU A 38 -2.07 5.66 3.66
C LEU A 38 -2.79 6.23 2.43
N PHE A 39 -2.82 5.49 1.32
CA PHE A 39 -3.57 5.89 0.13
C PHE A 39 -5.08 5.65 0.22
N GLU A 40 -5.60 5.05 1.30
CA GLU A 40 -7.00 4.62 1.41
C GLU A 40 -7.98 5.75 1.11
N ASP A 41 -7.89 6.87 1.83
CA ASP A 41 -8.84 7.99 1.68
C ASP A 41 -8.66 8.72 0.33
N ALA A 42 -7.42 8.91 -0.10
CA ALA A 42 -7.14 9.51 -1.41
C ALA A 42 -7.68 8.64 -2.56
N MET A 43 -7.55 7.32 -2.45
CA MET A 43 -8.05 6.38 -3.43
C MET A 43 -9.59 6.39 -3.51
N LYS A 44 -10.28 6.43 -2.36
CA LYS A 44 -11.75 6.58 -2.30
C LYS A 44 -12.22 7.84 -3.03
N GLU A 45 -11.54 8.96 -2.78
CA GLU A 45 -11.88 10.23 -3.41
C GLU A 45 -11.66 10.21 -4.92
N VAL A 46 -10.46 9.78 -5.35
CA VAL A 46 -10.06 9.85 -6.77
C VAL A 46 -10.81 8.82 -7.61
N SER A 47 -10.98 7.58 -7.13
CA SER A 47 -11.69 6.55 -7.89
C SER A 47 -13.13 6.93 -8.22
N GLY A 48 -13.80 7.65 -7.33
CA GLY A 48 -15.13 8.17 -7.58
C GLY A 48 -15.20 9.29 -8.65
N LYS A 49 -14.10 10.02 -8.83
CA LYS A 49 -13.99 11.09 -9.86
C LYS A 49 -13.63 10.55 -11.24
N TYR A 50 -12.95 9.41 -11.32
CA TYR A 50 -12.43 8.82 -12.56
C TYR A 50 -12.95 7.39 -12.76
N PRO A 51 -14.24 7.21 -13.09
CA PRO A 51 -14.86 5.88 -13.20
C PRO A 51 -14.28 5.01 -14.32
N ASP A 52 -13.70 5.63 -15.35
CA ASP A 52 -13.11 4.93 -16.50
C ASP A 52 -11.66 4.47 -16.25
N THR A 53 -11.01 5.01 -15.23
CA THR A 53 -9.66 4.60 -14.81
C THR A 53 -9.75 3.44 -13.83
N LYS A 54 -8.92 2.41 -14.02
CA LYS A 54 -8.78 1.31 -13.06
C LYS A 54 -7.71 1.65 -12.03
N PHE A 55 -8.01 1.34 -10.79
CA PHE A 55 -7.11 1.56 -9.67
C PHE A 55 -6.77 0.25 -8.98
N PHE A 56 -5.52 0.12 -8.55
CA PHE A 56 -5.07 -0.98 -7.72
C PHE A 56 -4.36 -0.42 -6.49
N VAL A 57 -4.80 -0.82 -5.32
CA VAL A 57 -4.19 -0.39 -4.05
C VAL A 57 -3.64 -1.58 -3.29
N ILE A 58 -2.46 -1.41 -2.67
CA ILE A 58 -1.76 -2.43 -1.91
C ILE A 58 -1.78 -2.07 -0.42
N ASP A 59 -1.99 -3.07 0.44
CA ASP A 59 -2.02 -3.00 1.90
C ASP A 59 -3.22 -2.24 2.50
N THR A 60 -4.29 -2.05 1.75
CA THR A 60 -5.57 -1.57 2.27
C THR A 60 -6.71 -2.06 1.40
N VAL A 61 -7.94 -1.97 1.90
CA VAL A 61 -9.15 -2.31 1.17
C VAL A 61 -9.96 -1.06 0.90
N VAL A 62 -10.12 -0.73 -0.38
CA VAL A 62 -10.92 0.40 -0.83
C VAL A 62 -12.09 -0.12 -1.65
N PRO A 63 -13.34 0.12 -1.23
CA PRO A 63 -14.52 -0.27 -2.01
C PRO A 63 -14.67 0.63 -3.24
N GLY A 64 -15.02 0.01 -4.38
CA GLY A 64 -15.25 0.73 -5.63
C GLY A 64 -15.27 -0.22 -6.82
N ASP A 65 -16.15 0.03 -7.81
CA ASP A 65 -16.28 -0.83 -8.99
C ASP A 65 -15.05 -0.80 -9.91
N ASN A 66 -14.25 0.24 -9.80
CA ASN A 66 -13.02 0.45 -10.55
C ASN A 66 -11.76 0.35 -9.68
N VAL A 67 -11.86 -0.15 -8.44
CA VAL A 67 -10.75 -0.33 -7.51
C VAL A 67 -10.59 -1.80 -7.17
N GLU A 68 -9.39 -2.32 -7.34
CA GLU A 68 -8.99 -3.63 -6.83
C GLU A 68 -8.01 -3.44 -5.67
N SER A 69 -8.10 -4.28 -4.64
CA SER A 69 -7.31 -4.17 -3.41
C SER A 69 -6.48 -5.43 -3.19
N GLY A 70 -5.17 -5.25 -3.03
CA GLY A 70 -4.23 -6.33 -2.72
C GLY A 70 -3.86 -6.33 -1.25
N MET A 71 -4.18 -7.43 -0.54
CA MET A 71 -3.84 -7.61 0.86
C MET A 71 -2.84 -8.74 1.06
N PHE A 72 -2.02 -8.63 2.10
CA PHE A 72 -1.10 -9.68 2.53
C PHE A 72 -1.55 -10.26 3.86
N ALA A 73 -1.31 -11.56 4.05
CA ALA A 73 -1.52 -12.24 5.33
C ALA A 73 -0.36 -11.91 6.31
N ALA A 74 -0.20 -10.61 6.61
CA ALA A 74 0.90 -10.11 7.42
C ALA A 74 0.89 -10.67 8.86
N GLU A 75 -0.30 -11.02 9.38
CA GLU A 75 -0.46 -11.68 10.68
C GLU A 75 0.23 -13.05 10.73
N GLN A 76 0.24 -13.79 9.62
CA GLN A 76 0.90 -15.10 9.55
C GLN A 76 2.42 -14.97 9.59
N SER A 77 2.98 -14.07 8.78
CA SER A 77 4.42 -13.81 8.79
C SER A 77 4.89 -13.20 10.11
N SER A 78 4.12 -12.30 10.70
CA SER A 78 4.39 -11.70 12.01
C SER A 78 4.41 -12.75 13.13
N TYR A 79 3.50 -13.71 13.10
CA TYR A 79 3.47 -14.81 14.05
C TYR A 79 4.76 -15.66 13.97
N LEU A 80 5.21 -16.02 12.77
CA LEU A 80 6.43 -16.77 12.57
C LEU A 80 7.68 -15.99 13.03
N VAL A 81 7.75 -14.70 12.74
CA VAL A 81 8.84 -13.82 13.21
C VAL A 81 8.83 -13.72 14.74
N GLY A 82 7.66 -13.62 15.36
CA GLY A 82 7.53 -13.61 16.82
C GLY A 82 8.08 -14.89 17.47
N ILE A 83 7.78 -16.05 16.90
CA ILE A 83 8.33 -17.33 17.36
C ILE A 83 9.87 -17.32 17.23
N ALA A 84 10.41 -16.92 16.09
CA ALA A 84 11.85 -16.88 15.85
C ALA A 84 12.55 -15.93 16.85
N ALA A 85 11.98 -14.76 17.10
CA ALA A 85 12.51 -13.79 18.06
C ALA A 85 12.54 -14.37 19.50
N ALA A 86 11.45 -15.02 19.90
CA ALA A 86 11.38 -15.64 21.23
C ALA A 86 12.39 -16.80 21.38
N MET A 87 12.54 -17.63 20.36
CA MET A 87 13.54 -18.70 20.36
C MET A 87 14.97 -18.17 20.44
N GLN A 88 15.27 -17.10 19.71
CA GLN A 88 16.59 -16.46 19.73
C GLN A 88 16.89 -15.81 21.09
N ALA A 89 15.91 -15.10 21.66
CA ALA A 89 16.07 -14.52 23.01
C ALA A 89 16.39 -15.60 24.06
N LYS A 90 15.62 -16.70 24.04
CA LYS A 90 15.83 -17.84 24.95
C LYS A 90 17.19 -18.50 24.73
N ALA A 91 17.62 -18.71 23.50
CA ALA A 91 18.94 -19.27 23.17
C ALA A 91 20.11 -18.40 23.66
N ALA A 92 19.93 -17.07 23.67
CA ALA A 92 20.87 -16.09 24.18
C ALA A 92 20.82 -15.92 25.73
N GLY A 93 19.96 -16.69 26.42
CA GLY A 93 19.83 -16.62 27.89
C GLY A 93 18.95 -15.45 28.35
N GLY A 94 18.20 -14.84 27.45
CA GLY A 94 17.24 -13.77 27.74
C GLY A 94 15.77 -14.25 27.70
N ASP A 95 14.89 -13.37 28.13
CA ASP A 95 13.42 -13.60 28.18
C ASP A 95 12.62 -12.46 27.55
N THR A 96 13.32 -11.50 26.95
CA THR A 96 12.72 -10.26 26.46
C THR A 96 12.99 -10.07 24.97
N VAL A 97 11.97 -9.66 24.22
CA VAL A 97 12.06 -9.20 22.83
C VAL A 97 11.47 -7.80 22.74
N GLY A 98 12.06 -6.97 21.85
CA GLY A 98 11.58 -5.64 21.56
C GLY A 98 10.82 -5.60 20.23
N PHE A 99 9.86 -4.69 20.11
CA PHE A 99 9.14 -4.41 18.89
C PHE A 99 9.08 -2.90 18.65
N VAL A 100 9.38 -2.49 17.42
CA VAL A 100 9.20 -1.10 16.97
C VAL A 100 8.13 -1.13 15.88
N GLY A 101 6.97 -0.57 16.18
CA GLY A 101 5.86 -0.48 15.24
C GLY A 101 6.00 0.71 14.29
N GLY A 102 5.48 0.54 13.07
CA GLY A 102 5.23 1.64 12.17
C GLY A 102 3.97 2.43 12.56
N MET A 103 3.76 3.56 11.92
CA MET A 103 2.52 4.33 12.01
C MET A 103 1.44 3.72 11.14
#